data_c882345c8784eb0357064f150e97a46f
#
_entry.id   c882345c8784eb0357064f150e97a46f
#
_cell.length_a   1.000
_cell.length_b   1.000
_cell.length_c   1.000
_cell.angle_alpha   90.00
_cell.angle_beta   90.00
_cell.angle_gamma   90.00
#
_symmetry.space_group_name_H-M   'P 1'
#
loop_
_entity.id
_entity.type
_entity.pdbx_description
1 polymer ?
#
loop_
_entity_poly.entity_id
_entity_poly.type
_entity_poly.pdbx_seq_one_letter_code
_entity_poly.pdbx_strand_id
1 'polypeptide(L)'
;GINQDLLFCQQVRFPSDALKTSQANCIDGTVLFASLLRNIGIHSVIVLVPGHAFVGFIPTDGYNLPTSDYVFLETTELGTKVSENQIAPDLIKLYKESLSDEIYSRNKNSILNFIYCYFVGQNKFDQAETKIDEMERFYQLIDVDLARDELGIISVGR
;
A
#
# COMPACT_ATOMS: atom_id res chain seq x y z
N GLY A 1 -28.34 24.11 19.79
CA GLY A 1 -28.08 22.79 19.29
C GLY A 1 -26.61 22.70 18.91
N ILE A 2 -25.81 22.02 19.73
CA ILE A 2 -24.39 21.75 19.44
C ILE A 2 -24.42 20.74 18.32
N ASN A 3 -24.02 21.15 17.11
CA ASN A 3 -23.69 20.24 16.03
C ASN A 3 -22.49 19.38 16.49
N GLN A 4 -22.79 18.20 16.97
CA GLN A 4 -21.76 17.15 17.09
C GLN A 4 -21.43 16.70 15.68
N ASP A 5 -20.52 17.39 15.01
CA ASP A 5 -19.73 16.80 13.98
C ASP A 5 -18.97 15.64 14.63
N LEU A 6 -19.53 14.45 14.50
CA LEU A 6 -18.90 13.22 14.89
C LEU A 6 -17.58 13.14 14.09
N LEU A 7 -16.51 13.58 14.72
CA LEU A 7 -15.15 13.28 14.30
C LEU A 7 -15.04 11.75 14.33
N PHE A 8 -15.27 11.13 13.20
CA PHE A 8 -14.90 9.72 13.00
C PHE A 8 -13.38 9.64 13.04
N CYS A 9 -12.83 9.57 14.25
CA CYS A 9 -11.43 9.21 14.44
C CYS A 9 -11.31 7.71 14.26
N GLN A 10 -10.83 7.29 13.10
CA GLN A 10 -10.45 5.91 12.91
C GLN A 10 -9.23 5.62 13.79
N GLN A 11 -9.35 4.65 14.69
CA GLN A 11 -8.24 4.23 15.53
C GLN A 11 -7.26 3.40 14.69
N VAL A 12 -6.04 3.90 14.54
CA VAL A 12 -4.96 3.18 13.84
C VAL A 12 -4.18 2.37 14.86
N ARG A 13 -4.03 1.06 14.60
CA ARG A 13 -3.24 0.16 15.45
C ARG A 13 -1.75 0.30 15.16
N PHE A 14 -0.94 0.09 16.19
CA PHE A 14 0.49 -0.05 15.96
C PHE A 14 0.79 -1.31 15.11
N PRO A 15 1.80 -1.26 14.23
CA PRO A 15 2.22 -2.42 13.42
C PRO A 15 2.43 -3.69 14.24
N SER A 16 3.02 -3.57 15.44
CA SER A 16 3.22 -4.69 16.36
C SER A 16 1.91 -5.34 16.85
N ASP A 17 0.85 -4.54 17.01
CA ASP A 17 -0.44 -5.04 17.49
C ASP A 17 -1.25 -5.66 16.35
N ALA A 18 -1.18 -5.08 15.14
CA ALA A 18 -1.75 -5.66 13.94
C ALA A 18 -1.16 -7.06 13.66
N LEU A 19 0.15 -7.21 13.79
CA LEU A 19 0.83 -8.50 13.64
C LEU A 19 0.44 -9.52 14.72
N LYS A 20 0.36 -9.10 15.99
CA LYS A 20 0.00 -9.99 17.11
C LYS A 20 -1.43 -10.50 17.02
N THR A 21 -2.36 -9.64 16.62
CA THR A 21 -3.78 -9.98 16.58
C THR A 21 -4.20 -10.65 15.26
N SER A 22 -3.35 -10.59 14.23
CA SER A 22 -3.67 -11.00 12.84
C SER A 22 -4.95 -10.34 12.33
N GLN A 23 -5.24 -9.13 12.82
CA GLN A 23 -6.39 -8.32 12.45
C GLN A 23 -5.91 -6.92 12.10
N ALA A 24 -6.17 -6.51 10.89
CA ALA A 24 -5.88 -5.16 10.42
C ALA A 24 -7.04 -4.67 9.56
N ASN A 25 -7.40 -3.39 9.72
CA ASN A 25 -8.24 -2.70 8.76
C ASN A 25 -7.36 -2.12 7.63
N CYS A 26 -7.96 -1.46 6.65
CA CYS A 26 -7.23 -0.94 5.50
C CYS A 26 -6.08 0.01 5.90
N ILE A 27 -6.30 0.91 6.87
CA ILE A 27 -5.26 1.85 7.32
C ILE A 27 -4.19 1.14 8.18
N ASP A 28 -4.55 0.16 9.01
CA ASP A 28 -3.58 -0.62 9.78
C ASP A 28 -2.61 -1.37 8.86
N GLY A 29 -3.14 -2.05 7.83
CA GLY A 29 -2.36 -2.74 6.81
C GLY A 29 -1.47 -1.79 6.03
N THR A 30 -2.01 -0.66 5.61
CA THR A 30 -1.28 0.38 4.89
C THR A 30 -0.11 0.93 5.71
N VAL A 31 -0.32 1.29 6.97
CA VAL A 31 0.73 1.80 7.87
C VAL A 31 1.78 0.73 8.17
N LEU A 32 1.35 -0.52 8.36
CA LEU A 32 2.28 -1.64 8.54
C LEU A 32 3.21 -1.79 7.33
N PHE A 33 2.65 -1.84 6.12
CA PHE A 33 3.45 -1.97 4.90
C PHE A 33 4.36 -0.77 4.66
N ALA A 34 3.87 0.45 4.81
CA ALA A 34 4.68 1.66 4.70
C ALA A 34 5.85 1.63 5.69
N SER A 35 5.62 1.18 6.92
CA SER A 35 6.67 1.05 7.95
C SER A 35 7.70 -0.01 7.59
N LEU A 36 7.29 -1.17 7.06
CA LEU A 36 8.18 -2.24 6.63
C LEU A 36 9.04 -1.81 5.44
N LEU A 37 8.43 -1.21 4.42
CA LEU A 37 9.12 -0.71 3.23
C LEU A 37 10.17 0.33 3.63
N ARG A 38 9.79 1.30 4.46
CA ARG A 38 10.72 2.30 4.97
C ARG A 38 11.87 1.69 5.76
N ASN A 39 11.61 0.67 6.59
CA ASN A 39 12.65 0.01 7.39
C ASN A 39 13.73 -0.68 6.53
N ILE A 40 13.41 -1.05 5.31
CA ILE A 40 14.36 -1.60 4.32
C ILE A 40 14.85 -0.56 3.31
N GLY A 41 14.60 0.73 3.54
CA GLY A 41 15.08 1.82 2.70
C GLY A 41 14.26 2.11 1.45
N ILE A 42 13.06 1.55 1.34
CA ILE A 42 12.16 1.82 0.22
C ILE A 42 11.24 2.99 0.56
N HIS A 43 11.26 4.01 -0.29
CA HIS A 43 10.39 5.17 -0.17
C HIS A 43 8.92 4.77 -0.37
N SER A 44 8.05 5.21 0.54
CA SER A 44 6.65 4.84 0.54
C SER A 44 5.72 6.03 0.75
N VAL A 45 4.52 5.91 0.19
CA VAL A 45 3.41 6.85 0.35
C VAL A 45 2.16 6.13 0.83
N ILE A 46 1.30 6.86 1.52
CA ILE A 46 -0.03 6.41 1.89
C ILE A 46 -1.03 7.14 1.01
N VAL A 47 -1.90 6.40 0.34
CA VAL A 47 -3.01 6.95 -0.43
C VAL A 47 -4.28 6.83 0.40
N LEU A 48 -4.94 7.97 0.62
CA LEU A 48 -6.25 8.04 1.28
C LEU A 48 -7.31 8.40 0.25
N VAL A 49 -8.37 7.62 0.24
CA VAL A 49 -9.59 7.88 -0.55
C VAL A 49 -10.80 7.74 0.38
N PRO A 50 -12.02 8.18 -0.01
CA PRO A 50 -13.18 8.06 0.86
C PRO A 50 -13.40 6.63 1.38
N GLY A 51 -13.28 6.46 2.69
CA GLY A 51 -13.50 5.17 3.38
C GLY A 51 -12.42 4.12 3.19
N HIS A 52 -11.28 4.45 2.56
CA HIS A 52 -10.24 3.47 2.29
C HIS A 52 -8.82 4.05 2.31
N ALA A 53 -7.83 3.17 2.51
CA ALA A 53 -6.41 3.48 2.44
C ALA A 53 -5.63 2.33 1.81
N PHE A 54 -4.59 2.66 1.06
CA PHE A 54 -3.65 1.69 0.49
C PHE A 54 -2.25 2.30 0.36
N VAL A 55 -1.24 1.47 0.15
CA VAL A 55 0.16 1.89 0.13
C VAL A 55 0.67 2.03 -1.31
N GLY A 56 1.50 3.04 -1.54
CA GLY A 56 2.34 3.15 -2.71
C GLY A 56 3.82 3.15 -2.33
N PHE A 57 4.70 2.74 -3.24
CA PHE A 57 6.14 2.79 -3.03
C PHE A 57 6.89 2.90 -4.35
N ILE A 58 8.12 3.39 -4.27
CA ILE A 58 9.03 3.45 -5.41
C ILE A 58 9.99 2.26 -5.33
N PRO A 59 10.03 1.36 -6.32
CA PRO A 59 10.86 0.16 -6.29
C PRO A 59 12.37 0.42 -6.33
N THR A 60 12.78 1.67 -6.53
CA THR A 60 14.18 2.09 -6.67
C THR A 60 14.51 3.22 -5.70
N ASP A 61 15.80 3.51 -5.49
CA ASP A 61 16.31 4.53 -4.55
C ASP A 61 15.98 6.00 -4.97
N GLY A 62 14.97 6.23 -5.80
CA GLY A 62 14.63 7.53 -6.36
C GLY A 62 13.71 8.36 -5.49
N TYR A 63 14.21 9.47 -4.95
CA TYR A 63 13.38 10.54 -4.39
C TYR A 63 12.90 11.49 -5.50
N ASN A 64 11.69 12.02 -5.38
CA ASN A 64 11.08 12.99 -6.30
C ASN A 64 10.79 12.47 -7.72
N LEU A 65 10.36 11.23 -7.83
CA LEU A 65 9.83 10.70 -9.08
C LEU A 65 8.35 11.08 -9.26
N PRO A 66 7.88 11.25 -10.51
CA PRO A 66 6.46 11.45 -10.78
C PRO A 66 5.61 10.29 -10.23
N THR A 67 4.35 10.54 -9.94
CA THR A 67 3.41 9.52 -9.44
C THR A 67 3.31 8.28 -10.32
N SER A 68 3.62 8.41 -11.61
CA SER A 68 3.71 7.31 -12.57
C SER A 68 4.75 6.23 -12.23
N ASP A 69 5.72 6.56 -11.38
CA ASP A 69 6.80 5.64 -11.00
C ASP A 69 6.50 4.88 -9.71
N TYR A 70 5.39 5.19 -9.04
CA TYR A 70 4.94 4.47 -7.87
C TYR A 70 4.25 3.16 -8.26
N VAL A 71 4.49 2.16 -7.45
CA VAL A 71 3.75 0.89 -7.43
C VAL A 71 2.74 0.96 -6.29
N PHE A 72 1.46 0.75 -6.57
CA PHE A 72 0.41 0.78 -5.56
C PHE A 72 -0.05 -0.62 -5.21
N LEU A 73 -0.19 -0.90 -3.91
CA LEU A 73 -0.63 -2.19 -3.39
C LEU A 73 -1.88 -2.06 -2.54
N GLU A 74 -2.87 -2.89 -2.86
CA GLU A 74 -4.05 -3.09 -2.03
C GLU A 74 -3.75 -4.07 -0.89
N THR A 75 -3.53 -3.55 0.29
CA THR A 75 -3.10 -4.37 1.44
C THR A 75 -4.19 -5.25 2.03
N THR A 76 -5.47 -4.93 1.79
CA THR A 76 -6.60 -5.73 2.28
C THR A 76 -6.79 -7.04 1.50
N GLU A 77 -6.19 -7.14 0.31
CA GLU A 77 -6.20 -8.35 -0.52
C GLU A 77 -5.04 -9.31 -0.23
N LEU A 78 -4.13 -8.94 0.67
CA LEU A 78 -3.01 -9.80 1.04
C LEU A 78 -3.48 -11.08 1.72
N GLY A 79 -2.97 -12.22 1.23
CA GLY A 79 -3.36 -13.54 1.71
C GLY A 79 -4.61 -14.12 1.03
N THR A 80 -5.31 -13.35 0.20
CA THR A 80 -6.41 -13.87 -0.63
C THR A 80 -5.87 -14.93 -1.60
N LYS A 81 -6.60 -16.03 -1.76
CA LYS A 81 -6.24 -17.07 -2.74
C LYS A 81 -6.55 -16.56 -4.14
N VAL A 82 -5.52 -16.49 -4.96
CA VAL A 82 -5.60 -16.04 -6.34
C VAL A 82 -5.19 -17.18 -7.27
N SER A 83 -5.97 -17.40 -8.31
CA SER A 83 -5.67 -18.37 -9.36
C SER A 83 -5.09 -17.68 -10.60
N GLU A 84 -4.30 -18.40 -11.39
CA GLU A 84 -3.65 -17.82 -12.58
C GLU A 84 -4.64 -17.21 -13.58
N ASN A 85 -5.86 -17.74 -13.68
CA ASN A 85 -6.89 -17.21 -14.58
C ASN A 85 -7.44 -15.84 -14.17
N GLN A 86 -7.14 -15.38 -12.96
CA GLN A 86 -7.50 -14.04 -12.48
C GLN A 86 -6.45 -12.99 -12.81
N ILE A 87 -5.31 -13.40 -13.37
CA ILE A 87 -4.18 -12.53 -13.68
C ILE A 87 -3.93 -12.59 -15.19
N ALA A 88 -3.56 -11.45 -15.77
CA ALA A 88 -3.22 -11.37 -17.18
C ALA A 88 -2.07 -12.33 -17.52
N PRO A 89 -2.19 -13.19 -18.55
CA PRO A 89 -1.18 -14.20 -18.90
C PRO A 89 0.21 -13.62 -19.12
N ASP A 90 0.31 -12.41 -19.68
CA ASP A 90 1.58 -11.75 -19.96
C ASP A 90 2.33 -11.38 -18.67
N LEU A 91 1.61 -10.98 -17.61
CA LEU A 91 2.22 -10.75 -16.31
C LEU A 91 2.75 -12.03 -15.67
N ILE A 92 1.98 -13.10 -15.75
CA ILE A 92 2.44 -14.42 -15.27
C ILE A 92 3.70 -14.85 -16.01
N LYS A 93 3.72 -14.70 -17.33
CA LYS A 93 4.88 -15.00 -18.17
C LYS A 93 6.10 -14.18 -17.75
N LEU A 94 5.94 -12.87 -17.58
CA LEU A 94 7.01 -11.97 -17.16
C LEU A 94 7.65 -12.42 -15.83
N TYR A 95 6.85 -12.77 -14.83
CA TYR A 95 7.36 -13.25 -13.54
C TYR A 95 8.03 -14.62 -13.64
N LYS A 96 7.50 -15.52 -14.47
CA LYS A 96 8.15 -16.82 -14.74
C LYS A 96 9.49 -16.66 -15.43
N GLU A 97 9.62 -15.73 -16.36
CA GLU A 97 10.87 -15.45 -17.08
C GLU A 97 11.91 -14.72 -16.20
N SER A 98 11.42 -13.91 -15.24
CA SER A 98 12.29 -13.14 -14.32
C SER A 98 12.81 -13.95 -13.13
N LEU A 99 12.18 -15.07 -12.80
CA LEU A 99 12.52 -15.94 -11.69
C LEU A 99 12.91 -17.33 -12.21
N SER A 100 13.75 -18.04 -11.45
CA SER A 100 13.96 -19.46 -11.76
C SER A 100 12.66 -20.27 -11.55
N ASP A 101 12.49 -21.35 -12.31
CA ASP A 101 11.32 -22.23 -12.19
C ASP A 101 11.11 -22.74 -10.77
N GLU A 102 12.21 -23.02 -10.05
CA GLU A 102 12.16 -23.44 -8.65
C GLU A 102 11.62 -22.37 -7.75
N ILE A 103 12.12 -21.11 -7.87
CA ILE A 103 11.67 -19.98 -7.06
C ILE A 103 10.20 -19.67 -7.36
N TYR A 104 9.81 -19.66 -8.63
CA TYR A 104 8.42 -19.41 -9.01
C TYR A 104 7.50 -20.50 -8.44
N SER A 105 7.81 -21.76 -8.64
CA SER A 105 6.97 -22.89 -8.20
C SER A 105 6.78 -22.91 -6.68
N ARG A 106 7.86 -22.66 -5.93
CA ARG A 106 7.82 -22.65 -4.46
C ARG A 106 7.02 -21.47 -3.91
N ASN A 107 7.03 -20.33 -4.58
CA ASN A 107 6.39 -19.10 -4.11
C ASN A 107 5.16 -18.70 -4.93
N LYS A 108 4.65 -19.59 -5.77
CA LYS A 108 3.59 -19.31 -6.75
C LYS A 108 2.41 -18.56 -6.13
N ASN A 109 1.86 -19.03 -5.02
CA ASN A 109 0.70 -18.42 -4.40
C ASN A 109 0.99 -16.99 -3.91
N SER A 110 2.17 -16.74 -3.34
CA SER A 110 2.57 -15.42 -2.88
C SER A 110 2.80 -14.47 -4.05
N ILE A 111 3.39 -14.96 -5.15
CA ILE A 111 3.61 -14.18 -6.37
C ILE A 111 2.27 -13.79 -7.01
N LEU A 112 1.35 -14.74 -7.17
CA LEU A 112 0.02 -14.47 -7.73
C LEU A 112 -0.75 -13.48 -6.86
N ASN A 113 -0.69 -13.64 -5.54
CA ASN A 113 -1.35 -12.71 -4.61
C ASN A 113 -0.73 -11.30 -4.70
N PHE A 114 0.60 -11.19 -4.76
CA PHE A 114 1.26 -9.90 -4.92
C PHE A 114 0.85 -9.21 -6.22
N ILE A 115 0.85 -9.92 -7.35
CA ILE A 115 0.43 -9.37 -8.65
C ILE A 115 -1.03 -8.89 -8.59
N TYR A 116 -1.89 -9.64 -7.91
CA TYR A 116 -3.28 -9.27 -7.73
C TYR A 116 -3.43 -8.01 -6.87
N CYS A 117 -2.74 -7.93 -5.73
CA CYS A 117 -2.72 -6.74 -4.87
C CYS A 117 -2.20 -5.50 -5.62
N TYR A 118 -1.17 -5.67 -6.44
CA TYR A 118 -0.65 -4.62 -7.31
C TYR A 118 -1.71 -4.15 -8.31
N PHE A 119 -2.34 -5.08 -9.03
CA PHE A 119 -3.35 -4.74 -10.02
C PHE A 119 -4.55 -3.99 -9.40
N VAL A 120 -5.04 -4.46 -8.25
CA VAL A 120 -6.14 -3.80 -7.53
C VAL A 120 -5.73 -2.43 -7.00
N GLY A 121 -4.52 -2.31 -6.43
CA GLY A 121 -3.99 -1.05 -5.93
C GLY A 121 -3.79 -0.02 -7.04
N GLN A 122 -3.23 -0.43 -8.18
CA GLN A 122 -3.04 0.44 -9.34
C GLN A 122 -4.38 0.95 -9.88
N ASN A 123 -5.35 0.07 -10.08
CA ASN A 123 -6.69 0.49 -10.53
C ASN A 123 -7.37 1.48 -9.58
N LYS A 124 -7.19 1.32 -8.27
CA LYS A 124 -7.73 2.27 -7.29
C LYS A 124 -7.03 3.62 -7.37
N PHE A 125 -5.72 3.62 -7.57
CA PHE A 125 -4.97 4.86 -7.74
C PHE A 125 -5.38 5.58 -9.02
N ASP A 126 -5.45 4.91 -10.17
CA ASP A 126 -5.85 5.48 -11.45
C ASP A 126 -7.24 6.16 -11.37
N GLN A 127 -8.16 5.60 -10.58
CA GLN A 127 -9.48 6.19 -10.33
C GLN A 127 -9.44 7.41 -9.40
N ALA A 128 -8.40 7.54 -8.58
CA ALA A 128 -8.26 8.60 -7.59
C ALA A 128 -7.30 9.72 -8.03
N GLU A 129 -6.40 9.46 -8.97
CA GLU A 129 -5.29 10.33 -9.36
C GLU A 129 -5.74 11.77 -9.65
N THR A 130 -6.71 11.94 -10.57
CA THR A 130 -7.23 13.28 -10.89
C THR A 130 -7.73 14.03 -9.67
N LYS A 131 -8.40 13.34 -8.76
CA LYS A 131 -8.95 13.94 -7.54
C LYS A 131 -7.88 14.30 -6.52
N ILE A 132 -6.81 13.51 -6.47
CA ILE A 132 -5.62 13.80 -5.67
C ILE A 132 -4.94 15.05 -6.22
N ASP A 133 -4.76 15.15 -7.53
CA ASP A 133 -4.13 16.30 -8.20
C ASP A 133 -4.96 17.58 -8.05
N GLU A 134 -6.28 17.46 -8.07
CA GLU A 134 -7.23 18.55 -7.82
C GLU A 134 -7.38 18.90 -6.33
N MET A 135 -6.66 18.20 -5.44
CA MET A 135 -6.71 18.38 -3.97
C MET A 135 -8.12 18.25 -3.39
N GLU A 136 -8.93 17.34 -3.92
CA GLU A 136 -10.24 17.07 -3.34
C GLU A 136 -10.11 16.61 -1.87
N ARG A 137 -10.97 17.15 -0.99
CA ARG A 137 -10.87 17.08 0.47
C ARG A 137 -10.56 15.71 1.07
N PHE A 138 -11.02 14.62 0.44
CA PHE A 138 -10.90 13.25 0.97
C PHE A 138 -9.96 12.37 0.16
N TYR A 139 -9.21 12.96 -0.78
CA TYR A 139 -8.24 12.27 -1.61
C TYR A 139 -6.87 12.85 -1.33
N GLN A 140 -5.97 12.03 -0.79
CA GLN A 140 -4.65 12.48 -0.39
C GLN A 140 -3.59 11.43 -0.73
N LEU A 141 -2.45 11.91 -1.19
CA LEU A 141 -1.22 11.13 -1.26
C LEU A 141 -0.26 11.71 -0.22
N ILE A 142 0.09 10.92 0.78
CA ILE A 142 0.92 11.31 1.90
C ILE A 142 2.29 10.66 1.74
N ASP A 143 3.30 11.47 1.49
CA ASP A 143 4.69 11.04 1.56
C ASP A 143 5.08 10.76 3.02
N VAL A 144 5.47 9.50 3.31
CA VAL A 144 5.70 9.07 4.69
C VAL A 144 6.95 9.72 5.29
N ASP A 145 8.01 9.88 4.51
CA ASP A 145 9.26 10.49 4.99
C ASP A 145 9.07 11.99 5.21
N LEU A 146 8.48 12.69 4.25
CA LEU A 146 8.19 14.11 4.35
C LEU A 146 7.25 14.41 5.54
N ALA A 147 6.18 13.64 5.70
CA ALA A 147 5.25 13.82 6.81
C ALA A 147 5.92 13.60 8.18
N ARG A 148 6.85 12.64 8.27
CA ARG A 148 7.62 12.42 9.51
C ARG A 148 8.55 13.59 9.82
N ASP A 149 9.25 14.11 8.83
CA ASP A 149 10.18 15.21 8.99
C ASP A 149 9.45 16.50 9.37
N GLU A 150 8.34 16.82 8.71
CA GLU A 150 7.55 18.03 8.99
C GLU A 150 6.85 17.97 10.35
N LEU A 151 6.34 16.82 10.75
CA LEU A 151 5.61 16.66 12.01
C LEU A 151 6.52 16.31 13.19
N GLY A 152 7.82 16.11 12.96
CA GLY A 152 8.79 15.72 13.99
C GLY A 152 8.45 14.37 14.64
N ILE A 153 7.86 13.43 13.87
CA ILE A 153 7.44 12.13 14.39
C ILE A 153 8.67 11.28 14.70
N ILE A 154 8.85 10.96 15.97
CA ILE A 154 9.88 10.05 16.45
C ILE A 154 9.38 8.60 16.37
N SER A 155 10.30 7.66 16.06
CA SER A 155 9.99 6.24 16.13
C SER A 155 9.60 5.85 17.57
N VAL A 156 8.42 5.28 17.75
CA VAL A 156 7.97 4.77 19.04
C VAL A 156 8.54 3.36 19.22
N GLY A 157 9.53 3.27 20.07
CA GLY A 157 10.03 2.01 20.60
C GLY A 157 10.97 1.22 19.69
N ARG A 158 12.12 0.90 20.22
CA ARG A 158 12.88 -0.30 19.86
C ARG A 158 12.46 -1.45 20.77
#